data_ce4d04c5ac0c8d515698edd4ee93344a
#
_entry.id   ce4d04c5ac0c8d515698edd4ee93344a
#
_cell.length_a   1.000
_cell.length_b   1.000
_cell.length_c   1.000
_cell.angle_alpha   90.00
_cell.angle_beta   90.00
_cell.angle_gamma   90.00
#
_symmetry.space_group_name_H-M   'P 1'
#
loop_
_entity.id
_entity.type
_entity.pdbx_description
1 polymer ?
#
loop_
_entity_poly.entity_id
_entity_poly.type
_entity_poly.pdbx_seq_one_letter_code
_entity_poly.pdbx_strand_id
1 'polypeptide(L)'
;RRYGDEVIRRCAEVFEKRVSLHRIWHVENNCFAMYLDADNENEVKKVFNGFLKEMSDTCTLSAGVVPNNTDMFGTEEDMYSCVEMTFEKAKASGIGSVSFFSQQDLEQRVKSLQFLDELQLSVKNDCEGFYLCYQPQVKTGNYQVYGAEALLRYHSQKRGQVYPDEFIPLLEQSKLINVVGMWVLATALEQCKEWRRFDKDFSMSVNLSAVQLKEKDIAEKVLNILRESGLPGSALTIEITESIQLQGNDNFMDIFNCWRDAGIEISIDDFGTGYASMGYLKKLNVNEIKIDRMFVRGVEEATYNYRLISNMIEFAKNNSIRICCEGVESVQELTVLEGLSPNLIQGYLFSKPCEKDKFENLFLNSHTSEYEEHEKFVRKLYEFKDRMQVIYFNTKDILRKTELGLWIIRINEKENYCELHTDETMEKVIAVDRKYTPQECYHYWYDRIDERFKDYVDENVKK
;
A
#
# COMPACT_ATOMS: atom_id res chain seq x y z
N ARG A 1 11.79 21.11 16.98
CA ARG A 1 12.69 20.74 18.10
C ARG A 1 12.29 21.47 19.39
N ARG A 2 12.38 22.79 19.50
CA ARG A 2 12.06 23.53 20.76
C ARG A 2 10.70 23.20 21.37
N TYR A 3 9.66 23.06 20.57
CA TYR A 3 8.31 22.71 21.05
C TYR A 3 8.26 21.27 21.58
N GLY A 4 8.89 20.31 20.92
CA GLY A 4 8.97 18.93 21.40
C GLY A 4 9.69 18.80 22.74
N ASP A 5 10.82 19.50 22.91
CA ASP A 5 11.58 19.52 24.15
C ASP A 5 10.75 20.14 25.32
N GLU A 6 9.90 21.11 25.02
CA GLU A 6 9.01 21.74 25.99
C GLU A 6 7.89 20.79 26.43
N VAL A 7 7.31 20.03 25.50
CA VAL A 7 6.32 18.96 25.80
C VAL A 7 6.92 17.89 26.69
N ILE A 8 8.11 17.38 26.34
CA ILE A 8 8.82 16.36 27.14
C ILE A 8 9.07 16.86 28.57
N ARG A 9 9.54 18.11 28.71
CA ARG A 9 9.75 18.73 30.03
C ARG A 9 8.45 18.82 30.83
N ARG A 10 7.35 19.21 30.16
CA ARG A 10 6.04 19.30 30.77
C ARG A 10 5.52 17.94 31.22
N CYS A 11 5.74 16.87 30.42
CA CYS A 11 5.43 15.50 30.83
C CYS A 11 6.18 15.11 32.12
N ALA A 12 7.48 15.34 32.17
CA ALA A 12 8.29 15.05 33.35
C ALA A 12 7.76 15.78 34.58
N GLU A 13 7.47 17.09 34.52
CA GLU A 13 6.90 17.86 35.63
C GLU A 13 5.55 17.32 36.09
N VAL A 14 4.69 16.85 35.21
CA VAL A 14 3.38 16.28 35.55
C VAL A 14 3.54 14.91 36.20
N PHE A 15 4.47 14.08 35.70
CA PHE A 15 4.74 12.75 36.26
C PHE A 15 5.34 12.85 37.65
N GLU A 16 6.27 13.77 37.87
CA GLU A 16 6.90 14.01 39.20
C GLU A 16 5.93 14.39 40.31
N LYS A 17 4.81 15.02 39.97
CA LYS A 17 3.77 15.38 40.94
C LYS A 17 3.07 14.17 41.55
N ARG A 18 3.05 13.04 40.87
CA ARG A 18 2.29 11.84 41.26
C ARG A 18 3.18 10.63 41.52
N VAL A 19 4.39 10.62 40.99
CA VAL A 19 5.36 9.55 41.10
C VAL A 19 6.68 10.14 41.64
N SER A 20 7.33 9.47 42.58
CA SER A 20 8.62 9.92 43.07
C SER A 20 9.66 10.03 41.96
N LEU A 21 10.47 11.09 41.98
CA LEU A 21 11.51 11.37 40.98
C LEU A 21 12.48 10.19 40.77
N HIS A 22 12.77 9.43 41.81
CA HIS A 22 13.65 8.25 41.76
C HIS A 22 13.02 7.04 41.06
N ARG A 23 11.79 7.14 40.60
CA ARG A 23 11.03 6.08 39.96
C ARG A 23 10.57 6.44 38.56
N ILE A 24 11.14 7.48 37.95
CA ILE A 24 10.84 7.97 36.58
C ILE A 24 12.13 8.08 35.81
N TRP A 25 12.15 7.51 34.62
CA TRP A 25 13.28 7.56 33.70
C TRP A 25 12.81 8.01 32.33
N HIS A 26 13.50 8.96 31.75
CA HIS A 26 13.37 9.27 30.34
C HIS A 26 14.22 8.26 29.55
N VAL A 27 13.58 7.41 28.77
CA VAL A 27 14.24 6.30 28.05
C VAL A 27 14.83 6.80 26.76
N GLU A 28 13.95 7.26 25.86
CA GLU A 28 14.35 7.83 24.58
C GLU A 28 13.21 8.67 23.96
N ASN A 29 13.56 9.61 23.08
CA ASN A 29 12.61 10.45 22.35
C ASN A 29 11.49 11.03 23.22
N ASN A 30 10.28 10.46 23.13
CA ASN A 30 9.07 10.85 23.86
C ASN A 30 8.59 9.75 24.81
N CYS A 31 9.45 8.80 25.17
CA CYS A 31 9.14 7.66 26.03
C CYS A 31 9.68 7.85 27.45
N PHE A 32 8.83 7.56 28.43
CA PHE A 32 9.19 7.51 29.84
C PHE A 32 8.89 6.12 30.41
N ALA A 33 9.80 5.60 31.21
CA ALA A 33 9.54 4.44 32.05
C ALA A 33 9.31 4.92 33.51
N MET A 34 8.38 4.29 34.21
CA MET A 34 8.13 4.61 35.60
C MET A 34 7.73 3.38 36.41
N TYR A 35 8.12 3.39 37.66
CA TYR A 35 7.69 2.38 38.61
C TYR A 35 6.56 2.95 39.50
N LEU A 36 5.42 2.28 39.46
CA LEU A 36 4.24 2.63 40.26
C LEU A 36 4.05 1.61 41.39
N ASP A 37 3.84 2.11 42.60
CA ASP A 37 3.43 1.32 43.76
C ASP A 37 1.91 1.24 43.74
N ALA A 38 1.37 0.19 43.15
CA ALA A 38 -0.06 0.01 42.97
C ALA A 38 -0.41 -1.47 43.12
N ASP A 39 -1.45 -1.74 43.93
CA ASP A 39 -1.86 -3.10 44.24
C ASP A 39 -2.72 -3.76 43.15
N ASN A 40 -3.27 -2.95 42.26
CA ASN A 40 -4.15 -3.45 41.18
C ASN A 40 -4.22 -2.50 39.98
N GLU A 41 -4.74 -3.03 38.86
CA GLU A 41 -4.89 -2.28 37.61
C GLU A 41 -5.75 -1.01 37.73
N ASN A 42 -6.75 -0.99 38.62
CA ASN A 42 -7.62 0.17 38.77
C ASN A 42 -6.89 1.37 39.38
N GLU A 43 -5.91 1.13 40.26
CA GLU A 43 -5.05 2.18 40.77
C GLU A 43 -4.14 2.75 39.69
N VAL A 44 -3.54 1.88 38.89
CA VAL A 44 -2.73 2.31 37.76
C VAL A 44 -3.58 3.14 36.76
N LYS A 45 -4.80 2.67 36.45
CA LYS A 45 -5.75 3.42 35.61
C LYS A 45 -6.09 4.79 36.14
N LYS A 46 -6.26 4.91 37.48
CA LYS A 46 -6.49 6.20 38.13
C LYS A 46 -5.31 7.17 37.94
N VAL A 47 -4.09 6.68 38.16
CA VAL A 47 -2.87 7.49 38.02
C VAL A 47 -2.75 7.92 36.55
N PHE A 48 -2.91 7.00 35.60
CA PHE A 48 -2.81 7.27 34.19
C PHE A 48 -3.88 8.26 33.69
N ASN A 49 -5.12 8.09 34.12
CA ASN A 49 -6.20 9.05 33.80
C ASN A 49 -5.92 10.44 34.39
N GLY A 50 -5.24 10.50 35.53
CA GLY A 50 -4.75 11.75 36.10
C GLY A 50 -3.72 12.44 35.19
N PHE A 51 -2.78 11.69 34.59
CA PHE A 51 -1.83 12.22 33.64
C PHE A 51 -2.52 12.70 32.38
N LEU A 52 -3.42 11.90 31.79
CA LEU A 52 -4.21 12.27 30.62
C LEU A 52 -4.95 13.60 30.82
N LYS A 53 -5.59 13.77 32.00
CA LYS A 53 -6.33 15.00 32.29
C LYS A 53 -5.42 16.22 32.40
N GLU A 54 -4.24 16.09 33.02
CA GLU A 54 -3.29 17.20 33.16
C GLU A 54 -2.55 17.53 31.84
N MET A 55 -2.48 16.58 30.93
CA MET A 55 -1.79 16.75 29.64
C MET A 55 -2.74 17.00 28.45
N SER A 56 -4.06 16.99 28.66
CA SER A 56 -5.09 17.08 27.61
C SER A 56 -4.89 18.20 26.61
N ASP A 57 -4.38 19.33 27.06
CA ASP A 57 -4.13 20.52 26.21
C ASP A 57 -2.72 20.56 25.61
N THR A 58 -1.88 19.59 25.93
CA THR A 58 -0.46 19.58 25.55
C THR A 58 -0.14 18.43 24.60
N CYS A 59 -0.47 17.22 25.00
CA CYS A 59 -0.24 16.01 24.21
C CYS A 59 -1.15 14.87 24.66
N THR A 60 -1.15 13.79 23.88
CA THR A 60 -1.79 12.53 24.23
C THR A 60 -0.75 11.54 24.76
N LEU A 61 -1.17 10.67 25.67
CA LEU A 61 -0.31 9.65 26.29
C LEU A 61 -0.89 8.27 26.02
N SER A 62 -0.03 7.27 25.81
CA SER A 62 -0.38 5.85 25.83
C SER A 62 0.58 5.13 26.78
N ALA A 63 0.14 4.08 27.46
CA ALA A 63 0.96 3.36 28.42
C ALA A 63 0.82 1.85 28.30
N GLY A 64 1.97 1.15 28.32
CA GLY A 64 2.05 -0.30 28.55
C GLY A 64 2.41 -0.54 30.03
N VAL A 65 1.69 -1.43 30.67
CA VAL A 65 1.85 -1.73 32.13
C VAL A 65 2.18 -3.20 32.30
N VAL A 66 3.28 -3.47 32.98
CA VAL A 66 3.74 -4.83 33.26
C VAL A 66 3.87 -4.96 34.80
N PRO A 67 3.36 -6.05 35.43
CA PRO A 67 3.54 -6.27 36.87
C PRO A 67 5.01 -6.53 37.15
N ASN A 68 5.55 -5.89 38.22
CA ASN A 68 6.91 -6.15 38.65
C ASN A 68 6.98 -7.45 39.49
N ASN A 69 6.86 -8.56 38.79
CA ASN A 69 6.97 -9.89 39.38
C ASN A 69 8.12 -10.65 38.67
N THR A 70 9.28 -10.66 39.33
CA THR A 70 10.50 -11.30 38.82
C THR A 70 10.34 -12.81 38.57
N ASP A 71 9.45 -13.47 39.27
CA ASP A 71 9.19 -14.91 39.08
C ASP A 71 8.44 -15.20 37.77
N MET A 72 7.86 -14.16 37.14
CA MET A 72 7.12 -14.23 35.88
C MET A 72 8.03 -14.10 34.68
N PHE A 73 9.20 -13.50 34.87
CA PHE A 73 10.15 -13.19 33.80
C PHE A 73 11.50 -13.85 34.12
N GLY A 74 12.06 -14.57 33.16
CA GLY A 74 13.34 -15.27 33.38
C GLY A 74 14.52 -14.32 33.59
N THR A 75 14.50 -13.17 32.90
CA THR A 75 15.54 -12.11 32.98
C THR A 75 14.93 -10.72 33.03
N GLU A 76 15.73 -9.71 33.39
CA GLU A 76 15.34 -8.29 33.29
C GLU A 76 15.09 -7.89 31.82
N GLU A 77 15.82 -8.46 30.87
CA GLU A 77 15.68 -8.22 29.44
C GLU A 77 14.32 -8.76 28.91
N ASP A 78 13.87 -9.91 29.45
CA ASP A 78 12.54 -10.46 29.13
C ASP A 78 11.42 -9.54 29.64
N MET A 79 11.58 -9.01 30.83
CA MET A 79 10.62 -8.06 31.42
C MET A 79 10.57 -6.78 30.57
N TYR A 80 11.72 -6.22 30.19
CA TYR A 80 11.79 -5.04 29.33
C TYR A 80 11.10 -5.28 27.98
N SER A 81 11.34 -6.40 27.34
CA SER A 81 10.68 -6.77 26.09
C SER A 81 9.15 -6.87 26.25
N CYS A 82 8.66 -7.34 27.38
CA CYS A 82 7.22 -7.39 27.67
C CYS A 82 6.64 -5.97 27.88
N VAL A 83 7.41 -5.04 28.45
CA VAL A 83 7.01 -3.63 28.56
C VAL A 83 6.86 -3.00 27.19
N GLU A 84 7.85 -3.19 26.29
CA GLU A 84 7.79 -2.67 24.93
C GLU A 84 6.59 -3.23 24.16
N MET A 85 6.37 -4.55 24.21
CA MET A 85 5.25 -5.21 23.54
C MET A 85 3.90 -4.68 24.04
N THR A 86 3.77 -4.52 25.36
CA THR A 86 2.52 -4.01 25.97
C THR A 86 2.30 -2.54 25.63
N PHE A 87 3.37 -1.77 25.49
CA PHE A 87 3.32 -0.38 25.05
C PHE A 87 2.91 -0.25 23.58
N GLU A 88 3.46 -1.06 22.68
CA GLU A 88 3.03 -1.08 21.28
C GLU A 88 1.56 -1.51 21.13
N LYS A 89 1.10 -2.48 21.94
CA LYS A 89 -0.32 -2.87 22.01
C LYS A 89 -1.21 -1.69 22.46
N ALA A 90 -0.74 -0.88 23.41
CA ALA A 90 -1.45 0.33 23.81
C ALA A 90 -1.54 1.35 22.67
N LYS A 91 -0.45 1.60 21.95
CA LYS A 91 -0.45 2.50 20.78
C LYS A 91 -1.41 2.04 19.70
N ALA A 92 -1.41 0.75 19.38
CA ALA A 92 -2.30 0.15 18.38
C ALA A 92 -3.79 0.23 18.79
N SER A 93 -4.09 0.26 20.09
CA SER A 93 -5.46 0.38 20.62
C SER A 93 -6.03 1.81 20.52
N GLY A 94 -5.22 2.77 20.11
CA GLY A 94 -5.63 4.17 19.89
C GLY A 94 -5.06 5.17 20.88
N ILE A 95 -5.38 6.43 20.64
CA ILE A 95 -4.87 7.57 21.41
C ILE A 95 -5.42 7.56 22.83
N GLY A 96 -4.54 7.72 23.82
CA GLY A 96 -4.93 7.81 25.23
C GLY A 96 -5.20 6.46 25.89
N SER A 97 -4.72 5.36 25.32
CA SER A 97 -4.96 4.00 25.80
C SER A 97 -3.93 3.53 26.80
N VAL A 98 -4.35 2.62 27.69
CA VAL A 98 -3.48 1.86 28.58
C VAL A 98 -3.71 0.36 28.37
N SER A 99 -2.65 -0.38 28.12
CA SER A 99 -2.66 -1.84 28.02
C SER A 99 -1.95 -2.47 29.20
N PHE A 100 -2.50 -3.58 29.67
CA PHE A 100 -1.90 -4.36 30.74
C PHE A 100 -1.38 -5.68 30.21
N PHE A 101 -0.21 -6.06 30.67
CA PHE A 101 0.38 -7.36 30.38
C PHE A 101 -0.46 -8.47 30.99
N SER A 102 -0.74 -9.51 30.23
CA SER A 102 -1.56 -10.64 30.62
C SER A 102 -0.82 -11.96 30.44
N GLN A 103 -1.36 -13.03 31.03
CA GLN A 103 -0.87 -14.39 30.83
C GLN A 103 -0.87 -14.79 29.34
N GLN A 104 -1.85 -14.31 28.56
CA GLN A 104 -1.92 -14.55 27.12
C GLN A 104 -0.75 -13.88 26.38
N ASP A 105 -0.32 -12.69 26.81
CA ASP A 105 0.82 -12.01 26.21
C ASP A 105 2.12 -12.78 26.48
N LEU A 106 2.26 -13.41 27.65
CA LEU A 106 3.38 -14.31 27.96
C LEU A 106 3.39 -15.55 27.05
N GLU A 107 2.24 -16.19 26.90
CA GLU A 107 2.11 -17.35 25.99
C GLU A 107 2.42 -16.98 24.55
N GLN A 108 1.98 -15.81 24.12
CA GLN A 108 2.29 -15.29 22.78
C GLN A 108 3.78 -15.00 22.62
N ARG A 109 4.43 -14.46 23.65
CA ARG A 109 5.88 -14.23 23.66
C ARG A 109 6.66 -15.54 23.51
N VAL A 110 6.29 -16.56 24.28
CA VAL A 110 6.93 -17.90 24.18
C VAL A 110 6.76 -18.47 22.79
N LYS A 111 5.56 -18.36 22.19
CA LYS A 111 5.32 -18.80 20.81
C LYS A 111 6.15 -18.02 19.80
N SER A 112 6.33 -16.72 20.00
CA SER A 112 7.16 -15.88 19.13
C SER A 112 8.64 -16.24 19.21
N LEU A 113 9.16 -16.54 20.41
CA LEU A 113 10.54 -17.01 20.60
C LEU A 113 10.77 -18.37 19.94
N GLN A 114 9.86 -19.33 20.14
CA GLN A 114 9.94 -20.63 19.46
C GLN A 114 9.89 -20.51 17.93
N PHE A 115 9.13 -19.53 17.44
CA PHE A 115 9.05 -19.27 16.02
C PHE A 115 10.33 -18.58 15.50
N LEU A 116 10.91 -17.70 16.27
CA LEU A 116 12.20 -17.10 15.93
C LEU A 116 13.31 -18.15 15.83
N ASP A 117 13.36 -19.13 16.77
CA ASP A 117 14.31 -20.22 16.70
C ASP A 117 14.14 -21.05 15.40
N GLU A 118 12.88 -21.29 14.99
CA GLU A 118 12.58 -21.99 13.74
C GLU A 118 13.05 -21.17 12.54
N LEU A 119 12.78 -19.86 12.49
CA LEU A 119 13.25 -18.96 11.43
C LEU A 119 14.79 -18.91 11.35
N GLN A 120 15.46 -18.87 12.51
CA GLN A 120 16.93 -18.94 12.55
C GLN A 120 17.48 -20.23 11.95
N LEU A 121 16.83 -21.36 12.24
CA LEU A 121 17.22 -22.64 11.66
C LEU A 121 16.97 -22.67 10.14
N SER A 122 15.82 -22.17 9.68
CA SER A 122 15.51 -22.06 8.25
C SER A 122 16.56 -21.21 7.52
N VAL A 123 16.96 -20.08 8.07
CA VAL A 123 18.00 -19.21 7.47
C VAL A 123 19.36 -19.89 7.42
N LYS A 124 19.73 -20.67 8.46
CA LYS A 124 20.99 -21.44 8.47
C LYS A 124 20.99 -22.57 7.43
N ASN A 125 19.83 -23.09 7.09
CA ASN A 125 19.63 -24.12 6.09
C ASN A 125 19.27 -23.52 4.71
N ASP A 126 20.01 -22.54 4.27
CA ASP A 126 19.85 -21.89 2.95
C ASP A 126 18.42 -21.37 2.70
N CYS A 127 17.80 -20.76 3.71
CA CYS A 127 16.43 -20.24 3.67
C CYS A 127 15.35 -21.31 3.41
N GLU A 128 15.56 -22.54 3.93
CA GLU A 128 14.58 -23.63 3.81
C GLU A 128 13.19 -23.17 4.30
N GLY A 129 12.15 -23.50 3.53
CA GLY A 129 10.76 -23.12 3.81
C GLY A 129 10.36 -21.73 3.30
N PHE A 130 11.31 -20.85 2.97
CA PHE A 130 11.02 -19.60 2.25
C PHE A 130 10.83 -19.86 0.76
N TYR A 131 9.88 -19.16 0.15
CA TYR A 131 9.64 -19.17 -1.29
C TYR A 131 9.03 -17.85 -1.74
N LEU A 132 9.01 -17.62 -3.04
CA LEU A 132 8.44 -16.43 -3.64
C LEU A 132 7.11 -16.73 -4.33
N CYS A 133 6.14 -15.86 -4.10
CA CYS A 133 4.99 -15.68 -4.97
C CYS A 133 5.16 -14.38 -5.76
N TYR A 134 4.52 -14.32 -6.92
CA TYR A 134 4.64 -13.19 -7.83
C TYR A 134 3.25 -12.63 -8.12
N GLN A 135 3.14 -11.29 -8.08
CA GLN A 135 1.91 -10.61 -8.43
C GLN A 135 2.14 -9.74 -9.67
N PRO A 136 1.29 -9.83 -10.71
CA PRO A 136 1.48 -9.08 -11.93
C PRO A 136 1.22 -7.60 -11.73
N GLN A 137 2.10 -6.78 -12.32
CA GLN A 137 1.92 -5.37 -12.55
C GLN A 137 1.56 -5.20 -14.03
N VAL A 138 0.39 -4.64 -14.32
CA VAL A 138 -0.11 -4.50 -15.68
C VAL A 138 -0.15 -3.05 -16.12
N LYS A 139 0.14 -2.80 -17.39
CA LYS A 139 0.08 -1.47 -18.00
C LYS A 139 -1.37 -1.01 -18.13
N THR A 140 -1.65 0.21 -17.73
CA THR A 140 -2.98 0.82 -17.92
C THR A 140 -3.28 0.94 -19.42
N GLY A 141 -4.51 0.67 -19.79
CA GLY A 141 -5.01 0.83 -21.16
C GLY A 141 -4.91 -0.42 -22.02
N ASN A 142 -3.82 -1.19 -21.97
CA ASN A 142 -3.69 -2.45 -22.71
C ASN A 142 -3.60 -3.70 -21.86
N TYR A 143 -3.54 -3.56 -20.55
CA TYR A 143 -3.46 -4.64 -19.54
C TYR A 143 -2.35 -5.68 -19.76
N GLN A 144 -1.37 -5.35 -20.60
CA GLN A 144 -0.20 -6.18 -20.78
C GLN A 144 0.64 -6.18 -19.52
N VAL A 145 1.17 -7.32 -19.14
CA VAL A 145 2.08 -7.43 -18.01
C VAL A 145 3.33 -6.58 -18.29
N TYR A 146 3.66 -5.71 -17.35
CA TYR A 146 4.88 -4.91 -17.32
C TYR A 146 5.99 -5.65 -16.58
N GLY A 147 5.62 -6.28 -15.47
CA GLY A 147 6.51 -6.96 -14.56
C GLY A 147 5.76 -7.67 -13.46
N ALA A 148 6.46 -8.04 -12.44
CA ALA A 148 5.89 -8.67 -11.26
C ALA A 148 6.55 -8.18 -9.98
N GLU A 149 5.78 -8.12 -8.91
CA GLU A 149 6.29 -7.97 -7.56
C GLU A 149 6.57 -9.34 -6.95
N ALA A 150 7.82 -9.55 -6.48
CA ALA A 150 8.25 -10.75 -5.79
C ALA A 150 7.92 -10.63 -4.30
N LEU A 151 7.03 -11.46 -3.85
CA LEU A 151 6.46 -11.44 -2.50
C LEU A 151 6.91 -12.64 -1.70
N LEU A 152 7.65 -12.38 -0.63
CA LEU A 152 8.17 -13.44 0.26
C LEU A 152 7.03 -14.19 0.94
N ARG A 153 7.17 -15.53 0.99
CA ARG A 153 6.27 -16.47 1.67
C ARG A 153 7.09 -17.42 2.52
N TYR A 154 6.47 -17.96 3.54
CA TYR A 154 7.10 -18.95 4.40
C TYR A 154 6.17 -20.11 4.71
N HIS A 155 6.67 -21.32 4.51
CA HIS A 155 5.99 -22.54 4.90
C HIS A 155 6.76 -23.23 6.03
N SER A 156 6.21 -23.13 7.24
CA SER A 156 6.75 -23.77 8.42
C SER A 156 6.41 -25.25 8.42
N GLN A 157 7.37 -26.12 8.73
CA GLN A 157 7.10 -27.54 8.88
C GLN A 157 6.14 -27.85 10.04
N LYS A 158 6.07 -26.98 11.05
CA LYS A 158 5.22 -27.17 12.23
C LYS A 158 3.88 -26.44 12.15
N ARG A 159 3.83 -25.30 11.47
CA ARG A 159 2.69 -24.38 11.44
C ARG A 159 1.96 -24.35 10.09
N GLY A 160 2.55 -24.96 9.05
CA GLY A 160 2.07 -24.84 7.67
C GLY A 160 2.36 -23.46 7.10
N GLN A 161 1.44 -22.94 6.32
CA GLN A 161 1.57 -21.61 5.70
C GLN A 161 1.51 -20.51 6.76
N VAL A 162 2.54 -19.65 6.81
CA VAL A 162 2.62 -18.48 7.69
C VAL A 162 2.54 -17.20 6.86
N TYR A 163 1.79 -16.22 7.36
CA TYR A 163 1.60 -14.95 6.67
C TYR A 163 2.77 -13.98 6.90
N PRO A 164 3.10 -13.10 5.93
CA PRO A 164 4.17 -12.12 6.04
C PRO A 164 4.11 -11.27 7.30
N ASP A 165 2.93 -10.84 7.70
CA ASP A 165 2.70 -10.00 8.88
C ASP A 165 3.15 -10.67 10.20
N GLU A 166 3.27 -12.02 10.22
CA GLU A 166 3.71 -12.76 11.39
C GLU A 166 5.24 -12.93 11.42
N PHE A 167 5.89 -13.19 10.28
CA PHE A 167 7.31 -13.54 10.27
C PHE A 167 8.25 -12.40 9.88
N ILE A 168 7.83 -11.45 9.02
CA ILE A 168 8.68 -10.33 8.60
C ILE A 168 9.12 -9.48 9.80
N PRO A 169 8.24 -9.07 10.74
CA PRO A 169 8.66 -8.32 11.92
C PRO A 169 9.70 -9.06 12.77
N LEU A 170 9.60 -10.39 12.88
CA LEU A 170 10.58 -11.21 13.62
C LEU A 170 11.93 -11.27 12.89
N LEU A 171 11.92 -11.38 11.56
CA LEU A 171 13.13 -11.30 10.75
C LEU A 171 13.83 -9.94 10.88
N GLU A 172 13.05 -8.86 10.91
CA GLU A 172 13.58 -7.49 11.08
C GLU A 172 14.17 -7.26 12.47
N GLN A 173 13.45 -7.61 13.54
CA GLN A 173 13.89 -7.48 14.92
C GLN A 173 15.18 -8.28 15.17
N SER A 174 15.28 -9.48 14.62
CA SER A 174 16.45 -10.36 14.75
C SER A 174 17.56 -10.06 13.74
N LYS A 175 17.34 -9.13 12.79
CA LYS A 175 18.22 -8.84 11.65
C LYS A 175 18.42 -10.01 10.67
N LEU A 176 17.67 -11.09 10.81
CA LEU A 176 17.68 -12.20 9.84
C LEU A 176 17.20 -11.74 8.47
N ILE A 177 16.40 -10.66 8.43
CA ILE A 177 15.93 -10.04 7.18
C ILE A 177 17.09 -9.66 6.25
N ASN A 178 18.28 -9.36 6.79
CA ASN A 178 19.46 -9.04 5.98
C ASN A 178 19.93 -10.21 5.13
N VAL A 179 19.85 -11.42 5.66
CA VAL A 179 20.20 -12.65 4.92
C VAL A 179 19.07 -13.06 3.99
N VAL A 180 17.86 -13.14 4.52
CA VAL A 180 16.66 -13.52 3.76
C VAL A 180 16.43 -12.58 2.59
N GLY A 181 16.58 -11.26 2.78
CA GLY A 181 16.36 -10.30 1.71
C GLY A 181 17.38 -10.40 0.56
N MET A 182 18.62 -10.77 0.85
CA MET A 182 19.59 -11.06 -0.22
C MET A 182 19.24 -12.33 -0.98
N TRP A 183 18.76 -13.35 -0.28
CA TRP A 183 18.23 -14.56 -0.90
C TRP A 183 17.00 -14.25 -1.77
N VAL A 184 16.06 -13.44 -1.28
CA VAL A 184 14.90 -12.97 -2.06
C VAL A 184 15.35 -12.29 -3.34
N LEU A 185 16.29 -11.34 -3.24
CA LEU A 185 16.78 -10.58 -4.38
C LEU A 185 17.43 -11.51 -5.42
N ALA A 186 18.30 -12.43 -4.99
CA ALA A 186 18.95 -13.38 -5.89
C ALA A 186 17.92 -14.27 -6.60
N THR A 187 16.97 -14.85 -5.84
CA THR A 187 15.93 -15.73 -6.36
C THR A 187 14.99 -15.00 -7.32
N ALA A 188 14.61 -13.76 -6.99
CA ALA A 188 13.76 -12.93 -7.83
C ALA A 188 14.43 -12.56 -9.16
N LEU A 189 15.72 -12.22 -9.13
CA LEU A 189 16.47 -11.90 -10.35
C LEU A 189 16.72 -13.12 -11.23
N GLU A 190 16.94 -14.29 -10.63
CA GLU A 190 17.03 -15.52 -11.40
C GLU A 190 15.72 -15.81 -12.14
N GLN A 191 14.58 -15.66 -11.44
CA GLN A 191 13.26 -15.81 -12.06
C GLN A 191 12.99 -14.74 -13.11
N CYS A 192 13.37 -13.49 -12.87
CA CYS A 192 13.27 -12.42 -13.84
C CYS A 192 14.02 -12.76 -15.13
N LYS A 193 15.24 -13.31 -15.01
CA LYS A 193 16.04 -13.73 -16.15
C LYS A 193 15.35 -14.80 -17.00
N GLU A 194 14.68 -15.76 -16.38
CA GLU A 194 13.90 -16.75 -17.10
C GLU A 194 12.72 -16.11 -17.83
N TRP A 195 12.00 -15.20 -17.20
CA TRP A 195 10.83 -14.54 -17.79
C TRP A 195 11.19 -13.51 -18.85
N ARG A 196 12.35 -12.89 -18.78
CA ARG A 196 12.85 -12.01 -19.87
C ARG A 196 13.13 -12.74 -21.19
N ARG A 197 13.02 -14.05 -21.23
CA ARG A 197 12.99 -14.81 -22.50
C ARG A 197 11.66 -14.64 -23.24
N PHE A 198 10.57 -14.37 -22.52
CA PHE A 198 9.25 -14.09 -23.10
C PHE A 198 9.09 -12.60 -23.43
N ASP A 199 9.49 -11.73 -22.50
CA ASP A 199 9.50 -10.28 -22.70
C ASP A 199 10.83 -9.69 -22.21
N LYS A 200 11.60 -9.11 -23.12
CA LYS A 200 12.93 -8.52 -22.81
C LYS A 200 12.88 -7.34 -21.86
N ASP A 201 11.74 -6.68 -21.78
CA ASP A 201 11.53 -5.49 -20.96
C ASP A 201 10.86 -5.82 -19.62
N PHE A 202 10.62 -7.12 -19.34
CA PHE A 202 10.04 -7.54 -18.08
C PHE A 202 10.86 -7.04 -16.89
N SER A 203 10.20 -6.44 -15.89
CA SER A 203 10.79 -5.89 -14.67
C SER A 203 10.35 -6.70 -13.44
N MET A 204 11.24 -6.82 -12.47
CA MET A 204 10.98 -7.48 -11.19
C MET A 204 11.08 -6.47 -10.05
N SER A 205 10.02 -6.31 -9.31
CA SER A 205 10.00 -5.50 -8.09
C SER A 205 10.31 -6.35 -6.87
N VAL A 206 11.15 -5.83 -5.98
CA VAL A 206 11.57 -6.50 -4.74
C VAL A 206 11.50 -5.53 -3.57
N ASN A 207 10.79 -5.91 -2.53
CA ASN A 207 10.69 -5.16 -1.28
C ASN A 207 12.00 -5.17 -0.50
N LEU A 208 12.44 -4.03 -0.02
CA LEU A 208 13.62 -3.86 0.83
C LEU A 208 13.26 -3.18 2.14
N SER A 209 13.54 -3.87 3.25
CA SER A 209 13.26 -3.36 4.60
C SER A 209 14.16 -2.18 4.99
N ALA A 210 13.62 -1.27 5.80
CA ALA A 210 14.39 -0.19 6.43
C ALA A 210 15.57 -0.70 7.27
N VAL A 211 15.49 -1.92 7.79
CA VAL A 211 16.59 -2.56 8.54
C VAL A 211 17.75 -2.87 7.63
N GLN A 212 17.46 -3.37 6.43
CA GLN A 212 18.49 -3.69 5.43
C GLN A 212 19.18 -2.43 4.90
N LEU A 213 18.46 -1.33 4.71
CA LEU A 213 19.04 -0.06 4.27
C LEU A 213 20.06 0.54 5.25
N LYS A 214 20.03 0.11 6.52
CA LYS A 214 21.03 0.53 7.53
C LYS A 214 22.34 -0.24 7.47
N GLU A 215 22.38 -1.33 6.70
CA GLU A 215 23.62 -2.09 6.50
C GLU A 215 24.61 -1.28 5.68
N LYS A 216 25.87 -1.21 6.14
CA LYS A 216 26.89 -0.35 5.51
C LYS A 216 27.23 -0.74 4.07
N ASP A 217 27.08 -2.02 3.73
CA ASP A 217 27.46 -2.63 2.46
C ASP A 217 26.25 -3.01 1.58
N ILE A 218 25.04 -2.56 1.94
CA ILE A 218 23.82 -2.91 1.21
C ILE A 218 23.90 -2.51 -0.27
N ALA A 219 24.42 -1.33 -0.56
CA ALA A 219 24.54 -0.87 -1.95
C ALA A 219 25.39 -1.84 -2.78
N GLU A 220 26.52 -2.26 -2.27
CA GLU A 220 27.44 -3.17 -2.96
C GLU A 220 26.87 -4.59 -3.06
N LYS A 221 26.22 -5.10 -2.00
CA LYS A 221 25.56 -6.41 -2.02
C LYS A 221 24.50 -6.51 -3.12
N VAL A 222 23.62 -5.51 -3.23
CA VAL A 222 22.60 -5.46 -4.28
C VAL A 222 23.23 -5.43 -5.67
N LEU A 223 24.26 -4.59 -5.87
CA LEU A 223 24.95 -4.51 -7.16
C LEU A 223 25.71 -5.79 -7.52
N ASN A 224 26.25 -6.51 -6.53
CA ASN A 224 26.91 -7.80 -6.77
C ASN A 224 25.91 -8.84 -7.27
N ILE A 225 24.78 -8.99 -6.59
CA ILE A 225 23.70 -9.92 -7.00
C ILE A 225 23.18 -9.56 -8.40
N LEU A 226 22.97 -8.28 -8.70
CA LEU A 226 22.56 -7.86 -10.04
C LEU A 226 23.61 -8.22 -11.09
N ARG A 227 24.88 -7.99 -10.83
CA ARG A 227 25.99 -8.35 -11.75
C ARG A 227 26.07 -9.86 -11.98
N GLU A 228 25.92 -10.67 -10.93
CA GLU A 228 25.93 -12.12 -11.01
C GLU A 228 24.75 -12.66 -11.82
N SER A 229 23.58 -12.03 -11.76
CA SER A 229 22.42 -12.39 -12.57
C SER A 229 22.65 -12.15 -14.08
N GLY A 230 23.53 -11.23 -14.42
CA GLY A 230 23.78 -10.77 -15.81
C GLY A 230 22.64 -9.95 -16.40
N LEU A 231 21.72 -9.45 -15.58
CA LEU A 231 20.61 -8.61 -16.00
C LEU A 231 21.01 -7.13 -16.02
N PRO A 232 20.37 -6.31 -16.88
CA PRO A 232 20.51 -4.86 -16.81
C PRO A 232 19.82 -4.32 -15.55
N GLY A 233 20.27 -3.16 -15.04
CA GLY A 233 19.67 -2.54 -13.87
C GLY A 233 18.17 -2.29 -14.01
N SER A 234 17.72 -1.93 -15.21
CA SER A 234 16.29 -1.72 -15.53
C SER A 234 15.40 -2.96 -15.39
N ALA A 235 15.98 -4.13 -15.13
CA ALA A 235 15.23 -5.33 -14.82
C ALA A 235 14.80 -5.42 -13.34
N LEU A 236 15.33 -4.54 -12.49
CA LEU A 236 15.09 -4.52 -11.05
C LEU A 236 14.49 -3.18 -10.61
N THR A 237 13.38 -3.25 -9.89
CA THR A 237 12.83 -2.16 -9.11
C THR A 237 12.95 -2.51 -7.63
N ILE A 238 13.57 -1.65 -6.83
CA ILE A 238 13.63 -1.82 -5.38
C ILE A 238 12.50 -1.00 -4.77
N GLU A 239 11.63 -1.66 -4.02
CA GLU A 239 10.50 -1.05 -3.34
C GLU A 239 10.86 -0.77 -1.88
N ILE A 240 10.60 0.44 -1.43
CA ILE A 240 10.86 0.91 -0.07
C ILE A 240 9.62 1.60 0.48
N THR A 241 9.26 1.31 1.72
CA THR A 241 8.08 1.93 2.35
C THR A 241 8.29 3.42 2.65
N GLU A 242 7.21 4.18 2.64
CA GLU A 242 7.20 5.61 2.97
C GLU A 242 7.85 5.93 4.34
N SER A 243 7.74 5.04 5.32
CA SER A 243 8.26 5.21 6.70
C SER A 243 9.77 5.38 6.80
N ILE A 244 10.54 5.02 5.80
CA ILE A 244 12.01 5.21 5.75
C ILE A 244 12.39 6.69 5.85
N GLN A 245 11.52 7.60 5.41
CA GLN A 245 11.75 9.04 5.44
C GLN A 245 11.97 9.63 6.85
N LEU A 246 11.34 9.05 7.87
CA LEU A 246 11.33 9.61 9.22
C LEU A 246 12.68 9.45 9.94
N GLN A 247 13.61 8.69 9.39
CA GLN A 247 14.87 8.33 10.08
C GLN A 247 16.04 9.29 9.84
N GLY A 248 15.86 10.36 9.03
CA GLY A 248 16.79 11.50 8.98
C GLY A 248 18.24 11.18 8.57
N ASN A 249 18.50 10.07 7.91
CA ASN A 249 19.85 9.66 7.49
C ASN A 249 20.14 10.12 6.06
N ASP A 250 21.08 11.04 5.89
CA ASP A 250 21.57 11.49 4.57
C ASP A 250 22.22 10.37 3.75
N ASN A 251 22.66 9.27 4.40
CA ASN A 251 23.33 8.13 3.76
C ASN A 251 22.45 7.37 2.76
N PHE A 252 21.12 7.39 2.87
CA PHE A 252 20.23 6.69 1.94
C PHE A 252 20.30 7.28 0.53
N MET A 253 20.55 8.58 0.42
CA MET A 253 20.69 9.25 -0.88
C MET A 253 21.87 8.71 -1.69
N ASP A 254 22.99 8.43 -1.02
CA ASP A 254 24.17 7.87 -1.67
C ASP A 254 23.91 6.44 -2.15
N ILE A 255 23.20 5.63 -1.36
CA ILE A 255 22.77 4.28 -1.74
C ILE A 255 21.89 4.34 -2.99
N PHE A 256 20.86 5.19 -2.98
CA PHE A 256 19.92 5.33 -4.10
C PHE A 256 20.58 5.87 -5.36
N ASN A 257 21.52 6.82 -5.22
CA ASN A 257 22.31 7.30 -6.35
C ASN A 257 23.14 6.17 -6.95
N CYS A 258 23.81 5.36 -6.12
CA CYS A 258 24.62 4.24 -6.56
C CYS A 258 23.80 3.19 -7.33
N TRP A 259 22.57 2.88 -6.88
CA TRP A 259 21.68 1.96 -7.58
C TRP A 259 21.16 2.54 -8.90
N ARG A 260 20.79 3.81 -8.92
CA ARG A 260 20.34 4.48 -10.15
C ARG A 260 21.42 4.59 -11.21
N ASP A 261 22.68 4.83 -10.79
CA ASP A 261 23.83 4.86 -11.72
C ASP A 261 24.05 3.48 -12.36
N ALA A 262 23.62 2.40 -11.71
CA ALA A 262 23.58 1.05 -12.27
C ALA A 262 22.29 0.75 -13.08
N GLY A 263 21.36 1.70 -13.14
CA GLY A 263 20.08 1.57 -13.86
C GLY A 263 18.97 0.89 -13.08
N ILE A 264 19.17 0.62 -11.77
CA ILE A 264 18.13 0.08 -10.89
C ILE A 264 17.09 1.16 -10.64
N GLU A 265 15.82 0.80 -10.70
CA GLU A 265 14.71 1.69 -10.41
C GLU A 265 14.32 1.63 -8.92
N ILE A 266 13.83 2.74 -8.39
CA ILE A 266 13.41 2.87 -6.99
C ILE A 266 11.94 3.24 -6.97
N SER A 267 11.15 2.48 -6.24
CA SER A 267 9.72 2.70 -6.00
C SER A 267 9.46 3.00 -4.52
N ILE A 268 8.59 3.96 -4.26
CA ILE A 268 8.05 4.19 -2.91
C ILE A 268 6.75 3.43 -2.78
N ASP A 269 6.73 2.54 -1.80
CA ASP A 269 5.57 1.70 -1.50
C ASP A 269 4.70 2.26 -0.37
N ASP A 270 3.43 1.82 -0.29
CA ASP A 270 2.42 2.23 0.68
C ASP A 270 2.23 3.76 0.77
N PHE A 271 2.39 4.48 -0.35
CA PHE A 271 2.37 5.93 -0.35
C PHE A 271 1.01 6.51 0.03
N GLY A 272 1.05 7.47 0.97
CA GLY A 272 -0.12 8.18 1.50
C GLY A 272 -0.57 7.66 2.87
N THR A 273 0.00 6.57 3.38
CA THR A 273 -0.30 6.03 4.71
C THR A 273 0.48 6.72 5.83
N GLY A 274 1.53 7.47 5.49
CA GLY A 274 2.44 8.13 6.42
C GLY A 274 2.49 9.65 6.27
N TYR A 275 3.64 10.23 6.62
CA TYR A 275 3.87 11.68 6.64
C TYR A 275 4.78 12.18 5.50
N ALA A 276 4.81 11.50 4.36
CA ALA A 276 5.65 11.92 3.26
C ALA A 276 5.28 13.30 2.73
N SER A 277 6.27 14.20 2.70
CA SER A 277 6.08 15.46 2.00
C SER A 277 6.45 15.32 0.51
N MET A 278 5.62 15.88 -0.38
CA MET A 278 5.90 15.94 -1.83
C MET A 278 7.31 16.52 -2.12
N GLY A 279 7.82 17.41 -1.25
CA GLY A 279 9.17 17.95 -1.39
C GLY A 279 10.29 16.94 -1.15
N TYR A 280 10.02 15.91 -0.37
CA TYR A 280 10.98 14.83 -0.11
C TYR A 280 11.08 13.86 -1.29
N LEU A 281 9.96 13.51 -1.91
CA LEU A 281 9.94 12.70 -3.14
C LEU A 281 10.85 13.28 -4.23
N LYS A 282 10.80 14.60 -4.39
CA LYS A 282 11.68 15.30 -5.34
C LYS A 282 13.16 15.16 -4.99
N LYS A 283 13.52 15.12 -3.70
CA LYS A 283 14.89 14.89 -3.25
C LYS A 283 15.36 13.45 -3.47
N LEU A 284 14.49 12.49 -3.21
CA LEU A 284 14.78 11.06 -3.41
C LEU A 284 14.97 10.69 -4.87
N ASN A 285 14.40 11.48 -5.81
CA ASN A 285 14.48 11.23 -7.25
C ASN A 285 14.08 9.79 -7.61
N VAL A 286 12.91 9.38 -7.13
CA VAL A 286 12.36 8.03 -7.33
C VAL A 286 11.81 7.84 -8.73
N ASN A 287 11.74 6.60 -9.19
CA ASN A 287 11.23 6.24 -10.51
C ASN A 287 9.73 5.96 -10.48
N GLU A 288 9.22 5.50 -9.33
CA GLU A 288 7.85 5.06 -9.19
C GLU A 288 7.28 5.37 -7.80
N ILE A 289 5.96 5.54 -7.74
CA ILE A 289 5.17 5.63 -6.52
C ILE A 289 4.03 4.63 -6.63
N LYS A 290 3.88 3.77 -5.62
CA LYS A 290 2.77 2.83 -5.48
C LYS A 290 1.74 3.43 -4.54
N ILE A 291 0.54 3.65 -5.06
CA ILE A 291 -0.59 4.18 -4.26
C ILE A 291 -1.23 3.01 -3.55
N ASP A 292 -1.24 3.07 -2.21
CA ASP A 292 -1.77 2.02 -1.36
C ASP A 292 -3.25 1.74 -1.63
N ARG A 293 -3.63 0.47 -1.48
CA ARG A 293 -4.99 -0.05 -1.66
C ARG A 293 -6.07 0.68 -0.86
N MET A 294 -5.72 1.29 0.27
CA MET A 294 -6.70 2.02 1.09
C MET A 294 -7.31 3.22 0.35
N PHE A 295 -6.58 3.80 -0.59
CA PHE A 295 -7.06 4.91 -1.43
C PHE A 295 -7.74 4.42 -2.70
N VAL A 296 -7.36 3.23 -3.19
CA VAL A 296 -7.92 2.62 -4.40
C VAL A 296 -9.27 1.98 -4.11
N ARG A 297 -9.40 1.32 -2.96
CA ARG A 297 -10.62 0.62 -2.58
C ARG A 297 -11.81 1.57 -2.46
N GLY A 298 -12.86 1.31 -3.25
CA GLY A 298 -14.07 2.13 -3.26
C GLY A 298 -13.87 3.53 -3.87
N VAL A 299 -12.84 3.73 -4.69
CA VAL A 299 -12.54 5.02 -5.35
C VAL A 299 -13.70 5.52 -6.21
N GLU A 300 -14.55 4.62 -6.70
CA GLU A 300 -15.75 4.91 -7.47
C GLU A 300 -16.82 5.66 -6.66
N GLU A 301 -16.81 5.55 -5.35
CA GLU A 301 -17.76 6.22 -4.44
C GLU A 301 -17.10 7.34 -3.62
N ALA A 302 -15.79 7.24 -3.39
CA ALA A 302 -15.04 8.12 -2.49
C ALA A 302 -14.42 9.32 -3.22
N THR A 303 -15.11 10.45 -3.27
CA THR A 303 -14.60 11.70 -3.89
C THR A 303 -13.23 12.14 -3.34
N TYR A 304 -12.96 11.92 -2.06
CA TYR A 304 -11.68 12.24 -1.45
C TYR A 304 -10.54 11.41 -2.06
N ASN A 305 -10.71 10.09 -2.13
CA ASN A 305 -9.73 9.17 -2.68
C ASN A 305 -9.45 9.48 -4.16
N TYR A 306 -10.51 9.70 -4.94
CA TYR A 306 -10.41 10.11 -6.33
C TYR A 306 -9.53 11.37 -6.52
N ARG A 307 -9.81 12.43 -5.74
CA ARG A 307 -9.03 13.68 -5.83
C ARG A 307 -7.58 13.50 -5.39
N LEU A 308 -7.37 12.72 -4.35
CA LEU A 308 -6.02 12.42 -3.87
C LEU A 308 -5.22 11.70 -4.96
N ILE A 309 -5.75 10.61 -5.52
CA ILE A 309 -5.10 9.86 -6.61
C ILE A 309 -4.88 10.76 -7.84
N SER A 310 -5.88 11.55 -8.23
CA SER A 310 -5.77 12.49 -9.36
C SER A 310 -4.63 13.48 -9.18
N ASN A 311 -4.52 14.09 -7.99
CA ASN A 311 -3.44 15.04 -7.69
C ASN A 311 -2.06 14.35 -7.69
N MET A 312 -2.00 13.12 -7.19
CA MET A 312 -0.75 12.34 -7.18
C MET A 312 -0.30 11.98 -8.59
N ILE A 313 -1.23 11.55 -9.44
CA ILE A 313 -0.95 11.24 -10.86
C ILE A 313 -0.48 12.51 -11.60
N GLU A 314 -1.11 13.66 -11.37
CA GLU A 314 -0.70 14.93 -11.97
C GLU A 314 0.71 15.33 -11.49
N PHE A 315 0.98 15.22 -10.20
CA PHE A 315 2.31 15.48 -9.65
C PHE A 315 3.37 14.56 -10.28
N ALA A 316 3.08 13.27 -10.36
CA ALA A 316 3.99 12.26 -10.88
C ALA A 316 4.30 12.49 -12.38
N LYS A 317 3.27 12.78 -13.19
CA LYS A 317 3.43 13.13 -14.62
C LYS A 317 4.35 14.35 -14.82
N ASN A 318 4.20 15.37 -13.99
CA ASN A 318 5.03 16.59 -14.06
C ASN A 318 6.48 16.37 -13.62
N ASN A 319 6.78 15.27 -12.93
CA ASN A 319 8.12 14.95 -12.43
C ASN A 319 8.72 13.68 -13.09
N SER A 320 8.09 13.14 -14.13
CA SER A 320 8.52 11.91 -14.82
C SER A 320 8.60 10.69 -13.88
N ILE A 321 7.69 10.61 -12.91
CA ILE A 321 7.55 9.49 -11.97
C ILE A 321 6.40 8.63 -12.45
N ARG A 322 6.56 7.31 -12.43
CA ARG A 322 5.46 6.37 -12.69
C ARG A 322 4.56 6.26 -11.46
N ILE A 323 3.28 5.99 -11.73
CA ILE A 323 2.31 5.62 -10.70
C ILE A 323 1.85 4.18 -10.94
N CYS A 324 1.93 3.37 -9.90
CA CYS A 324 1.25 2.09 -9.79
C CYS A 324 0.09 2.22 -8.78
N CYS A 325 -1.13 1.88 -9.18
CA CYS A 325 -2.26 1.80 -8.27
C CYS A 325 -2.44 0.37 -7.80
N GLU A 326 -2.40 0.17 -6.47
CA GLU A 326 -2.45 -1.14 -5.86
C GLU A 326 -3.84 -1.53 -5.36
N GLY A 327 -4.04 -2.84 -5.19
CA GLY A 327 -5.25 -3.38 -4.57
C GLY A 327 -6.52 -3.22 -5.40
N VAL A 328 -6.41 -3.12 -6.72
CA VAL A 328 -7.58 -3.09 -7.61
C VAL A 328 -8.25 -4.46 -7.61
N GLU A 329 -9.49 -4.53 -7.11
CA GLU A 329 -10.26 -5.77 -6.96
C GLU A 329 -11.49 -5.82 -7.86
N SER A 330 -12.00 -4.67 -8.32
CA SER A 330 -13.22 -4.57 -9.10
C SER A 330 -13.02 -3.85 -10.45
N VAL A 331 -13.92 -4.15 -11.41
CA VAL A 331 -13.95 -3.47 -12.70
C VAL A 331 -14.36 -2.01 -12.56
N GLN A 332 -15.14 -1.68 -11.53
CA GLN A 332 -15.57 -0.33 -11.20
C GLN A 332 -14.37 0.53 -10.78
N GLU A 333 -13.56 0.05 -9.85
CA GLU A 333 -12.29 0.71 -9.45
C GLU A 333 -11.37 0.90 -10.67
N LEU A 334 -11.18 -0.17 -11.46
CA LEU A 334 -10.37 -0.12 -12.68
C LEU A 334 -10.85 0.98 -13.64
N THR A 335 -12.16 1.09 -13.87
CA THR A 335 -12.72 2.08 -14.79
C THR A 335 -12.44 3.51 -14.35
N VAL A 336 -12.53 3.78 -13.04
CA VAL A 336 -12.23 5.09 -12.48
C VAL A 336 -10.74 5.42 -12.60
N LEU A 337 -9.88 4.46 -12.27
CA LEU A 337 -8.43 4.63 -12.34
C LEU A 337 -7.96 4.85 -13.78
N GLU A 338 -8.54 4.15 -14.74
CA GLU A 338 -8.22 4.38 -16.17
C GLU A 338 -8.54 5.80 -16.62
N GLY A 339 -9.63 6.38 -16.13
CA GLY A 339 -9.96 7.80 -16.36
C GLY A 339 -8.88 8.75 -15.86
N LEU A 340 -8.16 8.37 -14.80
CA LEU A 340 -7.03 9.11 -14.24
C LEU A 340 -5.70 8.80 -14.95
N SER A 341 -5.62 7.66 -15.65
CA SER A 341 -4.47 7.21 -16.44
C SER A 341 -3.18 7.08 -15.61
N PRO A 342 -3.13 6.25 -14.54
CA PRO A 342 -1.87 5.82 -13.93
C PRO A 342 -1.04 5.04 -14.96
N ASN A 343 0.22 4.75 -14.66
CA ASN A 343 1.07 3.97 -15.56
C ASN A 343 0.81 2.47 -15.43
N LEU A 344 0.69 2.00 -14.18
CA LEU A 344 0.55 0.61 -13.84
C LEU A 344 -0.62 0.39 -12.87
N ILE A 345 -1.13 -0.83 -12.89
CA ILE A 345 -2.19 -1.31 -12.01
C ILE A 345 -1.77 -2.67 -11.47
N GLN A 346 -2.01 -2.88 -10.19
CA GLN A 346 -1.77 -4.14 -9.49
C GLN A 346 -2.98 -4.47 -8.61
N GLY A 347 -3.43 -5.73 -8.61
CA GLY A 347 -4.54 -6.12 -7.73
C GLY A 347 -5.16 -7.47 -8.06
N TYR A 348 -6.06 -7.89 -7.19
CA TYR A 348 -6.70 -9.21 -7.29
C TYR A 348 -7.67 -9.33 -8.48
N LEU A 349 -8.02 -8.21 -9.09
CA LEU A 349 -8.77 -8.21 -10.34
C LEU A 349 -8.03 -9.00 -11.43
N PHE A 350 -6.69 -8.87 -11.52
CA PHE A 350 -5.86 -9.58 -12.49
C PHE A 350 -5.35 -10.90 -11.93
N SER A 351 -4.72 -10.89 -10.76
CA SER A 351 -4.32 -12.10 -10.03
C SER A 351 -3.99 -11.80 -8.57
N LYS A 352 -4.26 -12.77 -7.71
CA LYS A 352 -3.59 -12.85 -6.40
C LYS A 352 -2.14 -13.25 -6.62
N PRO A 353 -1.22 -12.92 -5.66
CA PRO A 353 0.13 -13.47 -5.71
C PRO A 353 0.11 -14.99 -5.91
N CYS A 354 0.85 -15.49 -6.87
CA CYS A 354 0.90 -16.91 -7.21
C CYS A 354 2.32 -17.39 -7.43
N GLU A 355 2.53 -18.70 -7.38
CA GLU A 355 3.81 -19.34 -7.65
C GLU A 355 4.23 -19.19 -9.11
N LYS A 356 5.53 -19.33 -9.38
CA LYS A 356 6.16 -19.06 -10.67
C LYS A 356 5.49 -19.77 -11.85
N ASP A 357 5.19 -21.06 -11.71
CA ASP A 357 4.62 -21.86 -12.80
C ASP A 357 3.22 -21.37 -13.16
N LYS A 358 2.42 -21.01 -12.16
CA LYS A 358 1.09 -20.44 -12.38
C LYS A 358 1.17 -19.03 -12.99
N PHE A 359 2.13 -18.21 -12.55
CA PHE A 359 2.35 -16.89 -13.13
C PHE A 359 2.72 -16.99 -14.61
N GLU A 360 3.67 -17.86 -14.94
CA GLU A 360 4.12 -18.09 -16.31
C GLU A 360 2.98 -18.57 -17.21
N ASN A 361 2.19 -19.54 -16.74
CA ASN A 361 1.06 -20.07 -17.49
C ASN A 361 -0.05 -19.02 -17.72
N LEU A 362 -0.27 -18.12 -16.77
CA LEU A 362 -1.32 -17.10 -16.90
C LEU A 362 -0.92 -15.91 -17.77
N PHE A 363 0.35 -15.51 -17.74
CA PHE A 363 0.74 -14.19 -18.21
C PHE A 363 1.83 -14.18 -19.30
N LEU A 364 2.61 -15.24 -19.41
CA LEU A 364 3.80 -15.24 -20.27
C LEU A 364 3.78 -16.32 -21.36
N ASN A 365 3.28 -17.50 -21.03
CA ASN A 365 3.28 -18.62 -21.97
C ASN A 365 1.98 -18.69 -22.78
N SER A 366 2.00 -18.12 -23.98
CA SER A 366 0.83 -18.03 -24.88
C SER A 366 0.30 -19.40 -25.38
N HIS A 367 0.94 -20.51 -25.01
CA HIS A 367 0.52 -21.85 -25.43
C HIS A 367 -0.30 -22.59 -24.35
N THR A 368 -0.62 -21.94 -23.24
CA THR A 368 -1.40 -22.53 -22.15
C THR A 368 -2.88 -22.16 -22.22
N SER A 369 -3.74 -23.03 -21.67
CA SER A 369 -5.17 -22.75 -21.54
C SER A 369 -5.44 -21.59 -20.58
N GLU A 370 -4.63 -21.45 -19.54
CA GLU A 370 -4.71 -20.37 -18.56
C GLU A 370 -4.42 -19.01 -19.18
N TYR A 371 -3.46 -18.92 -20.09
CA TYR A 371 -3.17 -17.71 -20.85
C TYR A 371 -4.37 -17.33 -21.77
N GLU A 372 -4.93 -18.31 -22.47
CA GLU A 372 -6.11 -18.06 -23.30
C GLU A 372 -7.33 -17.58 -22.47
N GLU A 373 -7.52 -18.12 -21.26
CA GLU A 373 -8.58 -17.66 -20.34
C GLU A 373 -8.32 -16.24 -19.87
N HIS A 374 -7.07 -15.90 -19.52
CA HIS A 374 -6.68 -14.54 -19.15
C HIS A 374 -6.91 -13.57 -20.33
N GLU A 375 -6.51 -13.90 -21.55
CA GLU A 375 -6.77 -13.09 -22.73
C GLU A 375 -8.28 -12.87 -22.98
N LYS A 376 -9.10 -13.90 -22.78
CA LYS A 376 -10.57 -13.75 -22.85
C LYS A 376 -11.10 -12.80 -21.78
N PHE A 377 -10.53 -12.86 -20.58
CA PHE A 377 -10.87 -11.93 -19.51
C PHE A 377 -10.49 -10.49 -19.87
N VAL A 378 -9.28 -10.27 -20.38
CA VAL A 378 -8.81 -8.95 -20.84
C VAL A 378 -9.72 -8.40 -21.94
N ARG A 379 -10.10 -9.23 -22.92
CA ARG A 379 -11.06 -8.82 -23.98
C ARG A 379 -12.41 -8.39 -23.41
N LYS A 380 -12.93 -9.10 -22.41
CA LYS A 380 -14.17 -8.71 -21.71
C LYS A 380 -14.02 -7.37 -20.97
N LEU A 381 -12.84 -7.09 -20.40
CA LEU A 381 -12.57 -5.78 -19.79
C LEU A 381 -12.65 -4.66 -20.84
N TYR A 382 -12.10 -4.87 -22.05
CA TYR A 382 -12.24 -3.90 -23.14
C TYR A 382 -13.70 -3.72 -23.59
N GLU A 383 -14.44 -4.81 -23.78
CA GLU A 383 -15.86 -4.73 -24.13
C GLU A 383 -16.67 -4.01 -23.04
N PHE A 384 -16.36 -4.25 -21.78
CA PHE A 384 -16.98 -3.54 -20.66
C PHE A 384 -16.63 -2.07 -20.66
N LYS A 385 -15.36 -1.74 -20.89
CA LYS A 385 -14.86 -0.36 -20.99
C LYS A 385 -15.57 0.41 -22.12
N ASP A 386 -15.67 -0.17 -23.31
CA ASP A 386 -16.37 0.44 -24.44
C ASP A 386 -17.86 0.71 -24.12
N ARG A 387 -18.48 -0.13 -23.31
CA ARG A 387 -19.86 0.09 -22.82
C ARG A 387 -19.93 1.14 -21.69
N MET A 388 -18.86 1.26 -20.90
CA MET A 388 -18.78 2.16 -19.75
C MET A 388 -18.03 3.45 -20.03
N GLN A 389 -17.62 3.75 -21.28
CA GLN A 389 -17.00 5.05 -21.67
C GLN A 389 -17.95 6.24 -21.46
N VAL A 390 -18.90 6.08 -20.58
CA VAL A 390 -19.80 7.13 -20.17
C VAL A 390 -19.32 7.69 -18.85
N ILE A 391 -18.50 8.76 -18.96
CA ILE A 391 -18.53 9.88 -17.99
C ILE A 391 -18.63 9.43 -16.55
N TYR A 392 -17.52 8.95 -15.97
CA TYR A 392 -17.47 8.77 -14.54
C TYR A 392 -16.63 9.86 -13.87
N PHE A 393 -17.17 10.43 -12.82
CA PHE A 393 -16.62 11.21 -11.72
C PHE A 393 -16.20 12.67 -11.94
N ASN A 394 -15.36 13.07 -12.88
CA ASN A 394 -14.97 14.49 -12.99
C ASN A 394 -16.14 15.42 -13.30
N THR A 395 -17.13 14.89 -13.98
CA THR A 395 -18.32 15.62 -14.35
C THR A 395 -19.42 15.56 -13.28
N LYS A 396 -19.54 14.43 -12.56
CA LYS A 396 -20.63 14.24 -11.59
C LYS A 396 -20.57 15.23 -10.42
N ASP A 397 -19.39 15.51 -9.89
CA ASP A 397 -19.20 16.47 -8.79
C ASP A 397 -19.27 17.94 -9.24
N ILE A 398 -18.72 18.24 -10.40
CA ILE A 398 -18.82 19.58 -11.02
C ILE A 398 -20.26 19.85 -11.41
N LEU A 399 -20.94 18.89 -12.01
CA LEU A 399 -22.29 19.04 -12.49
C LEU A 399 -23.31 19.08 -11.35
N ARG A 400 -23.14 18.28 -10.28
CA ARG A 400 -23.97 18.41 -9.06
C ARG A 400 -23.86 19.78 -8.40
N LYS A 401 -22.67 20.40 -8.46
CA LYS A 401 -22.44 21.76 -7.90
C LYS A 401 -22.89 22.88 -8.81
N THR A 402 -22.97 22.65 -10.11
CA THR A 402 -23.29 23.65 -11.12
C THR A 402 -24.72 23.47 -11.71
N GLU A 403 -25.46 22.47 -11.26
CA GLU A 403 -26.77 22.09 -11.79
C GLU A 403 -26.80 21.82 -13.30
N LEU A 404 -25.64 21.47 -13.87
CA LEU A 404 -25.50 21.10 -15.27
C LEU A 404 -25.73 19.59 -15.43
N GLY A 405 -26.58 19.20 -16.35
CA GLY A 405 -26.79 17.81 -16.73
C GLY A 405 -25.90 17.39 -17.89
N LEU A 406 -25.44 16.17 -17.88
CA LEU A 406 -24.67 15.54 -18.96
C LEU A 406 -25.51 14.57 -19.76
N TRP A 407 -25.24 14.53 -21.05
CA TRP A 407 -25.83 13.56 -21.95
C TRP A 407 -24.85 13.19 -23.06
N ILE A 408 -24.97 11.95 -23.53
CA ILE A 408 -24.22 11.42 -24.68
C ILE A 408 -25.20 10.74 -25.62
N ILE A 409 -25.05 11.04 -26.91
CA ILE A 409 -25.74 10.29 -27.96
C ILE A 409 -24.75 9.28 -28.53
N ARG A 410 -25.14 8.01 -28.55
CA ARG A 410 -24.44 6.96 -29.27
C ARG A 410 -25.19 6.62 -30.53
N ILE A 411 -24.47 6.53 -31.64
CA ILE A 411 -25.02 6.12 -32.92
C ILE A 411 -24.49 4.73 -33.24
N ASN A 412 -25.38 3.78 -33.42
CA ASN A 412 -25.04 2.47 -33.93
C ASN A 412 -25.37 2.40 -35.41
N GLU A 413 -24.35 2.69 -36.25
CA GLU A 413 -24.52 2.69 -37.70
C GLU A 413 -24.85 1.33 -38.30
N LYS A 414 -24.45 0.22 -37.65
CA LYS A 414 -24.71 -1.14 -38.11
C LYS A 414 -26.17 -1.55 -37.93
N GLU A 415 -26.78 -1.13 -36.84
CA GLU A 415 -28.13 -1.47 -36.46
C GLU A 415 -29.11 -0.30 -36.67
N ASN A 416 -28.60 0.83 -37.14
CA ASN A 416 -29.34 2.04 -37.49
C ASN A 416 -30.24 2.58 -36.34
N TYR A 417 -29.69 2.68 -35.14
CA TYR A 417 -30.35 3.31 -34.03
C TYR A 417 -29.46 4.26 -33.22
N CYS A 418 -30.09 5.17 -32.48
CA CYS A 418 -29.41 6.08 -31.56
C CYS A 418 -29.82 5.80 -30.12
N GLU A 419 -28.90 5.98 -29.20
CA GLU A 419 -29.08 5.88 -27.76
C GLU A 419 -28.73 7.20 -27.08
N LEU A 420 -29.54 7.64 -26.12
CA LEU A 420 -29.25 8.78 -25.28
C LEU A 420 -28.96 8.29 -23.85
N HIS A 421 -27.75 8.50 -23.42
CA HIS A 421 -27.30 8.23 -22.05
C HIS A 421 -27.23 9.55 -21.27
N THR A 422 -27.83 9.61 -20.10
CA THR A 422 -27.96 10.83 -19.29
C THR A 422 -27.55 10.58 -17.85
N ASP A 423 -27.11 11.64 -17.16
CA ASP A 423 -26.95 11.62 -15.71
C ASP A 423 -28.25 12.02 -15.00
N GLU A 424 -28.30 11.85 -13.67
CA GLU A 424 -29.49 12.16 -12.86
C GLU A 424 -29.96 13.62 -12.97
N THR A 425 -29.04 14.54 -13.22
CA THR A 425 -29.37 15.96 -13.37
C THR A 425 -30.05 16.19 -14.72
N MET A 426 -29.49 15.58 -15.78
CA MET A 426 -30.06 15.69 -17.12
C MET A 426 -31.41 14.97 -17.22
N GLU A 427 -31.59 13.81 -16.56
CA GLU A 427 -32.90 13.12 -16.47
C GLU A 427 -33.99 14.05 -15.93
N LYS A 428 -33.66 14.86 -14.92
CA LYS A 428 -34.58 15.86 -14.38
C LYS A 428 -34.85 17.00 -15.35
N VAL A 429 -33.80 17.48 -16.04
CA VAL A 429 -33.90 18.57 -17.02
C VAL A 429 -34.78 18.21 -18.19
N ILE A 430 -34.60 17.01 -18.75
CA ILE A 430 -35.40 16.52 -19.88
C ILE A 430 -36.69 15.80 -19.47
N ALA A 431 -36.91 15.68 -18.15
CA ALA A 431 -38.08 15.03 -17.56
C ALA A 431 -38.31 13.56 -18.06
N VAL A 432 -37.22 12.80 -18.15
CA VAL A 432 -37.24 11.38 -18.55
C VAL A 432 -37.50 10.49 -17.33
N ASP A 433 -38.33 9.47 -17.46
CA ASP A 433 -38.48 8.45 -16.42
C ASP A 433 -37.28 7.50 -16.46
N ARG A 434 -36.68 7.22 -15.29
CA ARG A 434 -35.56 6.28 -15.11
C ARG A 434 -35.83 4.85 -15.63
N LYS A 435 -37.05 4.52 -15.95
CA LYS A 435 -37.44 3.23 -16.52
C LYS A 435 -37.16 3.13 -18.02
N TYR A 436 -36.87 4.24 -18.68
CA TYR A 436 -36.61 4.22 -20.11
C TYR A 436 -35.25 3.62 -20.44
N THR A 437 -35.21 2.79 -21.46
CA THR A 437 -33.95 2.36 -22.08
C THR A 437 -33.25 3.54 -22.76
N PRO A 438 -31.93 3.49 -22.99
CA PRO A 438 -31.23 4.55 -23.71
C PRO A 438 -31.82 4.90 -25.08
N GLN A 439 -32.38 3.94 -25.79
CA GLN A 439 -33.09 4.16 -27.06
C GLN A 439 -34.41 4.91 -26.86
N GLU A 440 -35.22 4.51 -25.87
CA GLU A 440 -36.44 5.21 -25.52
C GLU A 440 -36.16 6.63 -25.04
N CYS A 441 -35.07 6.84 -24.28
CA CYS A 441 -34.61 8.17 -23.88
C CYS A 441 -34.26 9.05 -25.08
N TYR A 442 -33.59 8.49 -26.09
CA TYR A 442 -33.27 9.22 -27.32
C TYR A 442 -34.54 9.64 -28.07
N HIS A 443 -35.49 8.74 -28.29
CA HIS A 443 -36.75 9.06 -28.97
C HIS A 443 -37.56 10.10 -28.18
N TYR A 444 -37.67 9.92 -26.88
CA TYR A 444 -38.37 10.86 -26.02
C TYR A 444 -37.80 12.27 -26.06
N TRP A 445 -36.45 12.40 -26.10
CA TRP A 445 -35.74 13.66 -26.23
C TRP A 445 -35.90 14.26 -27.63
N TYR A 446 -35.67 13.45 -28.67
CA TYR A 446 -35.71 13.87 -30.07
C TYR A 446 -37.09 14.38 -30.48
N ASP A 447 -38.16 13.74 -30.03
CA ASP A 447 -39.55 14.13 -30.30
C ASP A 447 -39.92 15.49 -29.70
N ARG A 448 -39.17 15.97 -28.70
CA ARG A 448 -39.36 17.28 -28.05
C ARG A 448 -38.52 18.39 -28.68
N ILE A 449 -37.65 18.08 -29.59
CA ILE A 449 -36.92 19.10 -30.34
C ILE A 449 -37.90 19.83 -31.28
N ASP A 450 -37.84 21.17 -31.23
CA ASP A 450 -38.62 22.01 -32.17
C ASP A 450 -38.24 21.63 -33.60
N GLU A 451 -39.24 21.44 -34.44
CA GLU A 451 -39.09 21.04 -35.86
C GLU A 451 -38.04 21.86 -36.61
N ARG A 452 -37.89 23.15 -36.28
CA ARG A 452 -36.87 24.06 -36.89
C ARG A 452 -35.44 23.65 -36.62
N PHE A 453 -35.19 22.84 -35.59
CA PHE A 453 -33.86 22.43 -35.20
C PHE A 453 -33.54 20.94 -35.46
N LYS A 454 -34.53 20.15 -35.89
CA LYS A 454 -34.32 18.72 -36.13
C LYS A 454 -33.27 18.46 -37.21
N ASP A 455 -33.33 19.15 -38.34
CA ASP A 455 -32.34 19.03 -39.43
C ASP A 455 -30.93 19.36 -38.93
N TYR A 456 -30.80 20.41 -38.11
CA TYR A 456 -29.51 20.80 -37.52
C TYR A 456 -28.98 19.73 -36.55
N VAL A 457 -29.84 19.11 -35.75
CA VAL A 457 -29.47 18.01 -34.83
C VAL A 457 -29.03 16.81 -35.65
N ASP A 458 -29.77 16.41 -36.65
CA ASP A 458 -29.44 15.25 -37.49
C ASP A 458 -28.11 15.41 -38.22
N GLU A 459 -27.81 16.63 -38.70
CA GLU A 459 -26.54 16.92 -39.34
C GLU A 459 -25.34 16.91 -38.37
N ASN A 460 -25.54 17.28 -37.10
CA ASN A 460 -24.46 17.39 -36.11
C ASN A 460 -24.31 16.16 -35.23
N VAL A 461 -25.33 15.35 -35.11
CA VAL A 461 -25.25 14.05 -34.40
C VAL A 461 -24.53 13.00 -35.23
N LYS A 462 -24.53 13.15 -36.57
CA LYS A 462 -23.87 12.23 -37.53
C LYS A 462 -22.43 12.62 -37.87
N LYS A 463 -21.93 13.74 -37.37
CA LYS A 463 -20.52 14.18 -37.50
C LYS A 463 -19.71 13.84 -36.25
#